data_67e9ab92d823f815ef2d6b2638acccbf
#
_entry.id   67e9ab92d823f815ef2d6b2638acccbf
#
_cell.length_a   1.000
_cell.length_b   1.000
_cell.length_c   1.000
_cell.angle_alpha   90.00
_cell.angle_beta   90.00
_cell.angle_gamma   90.00
#
_symmetry.space_group_name_H-M   'P 1'
#
loop_
_entity.id
_entity.type
_entity.pdbx_description
1 polymer ?
#
loop_
_entity_poly.entity_id
_entity_poly.type
_entity_poly.pdbx_seq_one_letter_code
_entity_poly.pdbx_strand_id
1 'polypeptide(L)'
;MIKVFIYDDNASRRESLGMLLDSYPEISVEGNFPNCLHMMEQITELQPDVILMDIQMPGISGIDAVKQINKVFPNIKIIMQTVFEDEEKIFDALRFGAGGYLLKKDNPEKIVSAIQDIMNGGAPMTPVIANKVLQFFRIEQTHGNQANDYGLSDREKAVLKSLVEGKSYKMIAESMNISYHTVNSHVRKIYDKLQVHSAGEAVNKAVKQNIV
;
A
#
# COMPACT_ATOMS: atom_id res chain seq x y z
N MET A 1 29.21 -9.75 4.40
CA MET A 1 29.10 -8.30 4.69
C MET A 1 27.84 -7.84 3.97
N ILE A 2 26.92 -7.21 4.70
CA ILE A 2 25.63 -6.74 4.17
C ILE A 2 25.84 -5.38 3.52
N LYS A 3 25.57 -5.26 2.23
CA LYS A 3 25.70 -4.01 1.48
C LYS A 3 24.45 -3.16 1.65
N VAL A 4 24.62 -1.95 2.14
CA VAL A 4 23.51 -1.04 2.46
C VAL A 4 23.57 0.21 1.61
N PHE A 5 22.41 0.61 1.06
CA PHE A 5 22.20 1.94 0.48
C PHE A 5 21.36 2.80 1.42
N ILE A 6 21.63 4.09 1.44
CA ILE A 6 20.87 5.09 2.18
C ILE A 6 20.33 6.12 1.20
N TYR A 7 19.00 6.26 1.11
CA TYR A 7 18.30 7.32 0.40
C TYR A 7 17.58 8.21 1.42
N ASP A 8 18.06 9.43 1.62
CA ASP A 8 17.48 10.43 2.53
C ASP A 8 17.90 11.82 2.03
N ASP A 9 17.03 12.81 2.00
CA ASP A 9 17.37 14.16 1.53
C ASP A 9 18.21 14.95 2.55
N ASN A 10 18.19 14.57 3.83
CA ASN A 10 18.95 15.23 4.89
C ASN A 10 20.41 14.74 4.93
N ALA A 11 21.34 15.61 4.51
CA ALA A 11 22.77 15.28 4.43
C ALA A 11 23.36 14.86 5.79
N SER A 12 23.08 15.59 6.87
CA SER A 12 23.61 15.28 8.20
C SER A 12 23.12 13.93 8.72
N ARG A 13 21.87 13.58 8.41
CA ARG A 13 21.32 12.27 8.76
C ARG A 13 21.99 11.15 7.99
N ARG A 14 22.14 11.32 6.67
CA ARG A 14 22.85 10.33 5.83
C ARG A 14 24.26 10.05 6.34
N GLU A 15 25.01 11.13 6.64
CA GLU A 15 26.37 11.03 7.16
C GLU A 15 26.41 10.32 8.50
N SER A 16 25.55 10.72 9.44
CA SER A 16 25.48 10.08 10.77
C SER A 16 25.11 8.60 10.70
N LEU A 17 24.16 8.23 9.81
CA LEU A 17 23.80 6.83 9.58
C LEU A 17 24.93 6.04 8.94
N GLY A 18 25.62 6.63 7.96
CA GLY A 18 26.80 6.01 7.34
C GLY A 18 27.86 5.69 8.37
N MET A 19 28.26 6.67 9.20
CA MET A 19 29.25 6.46 10.27
C MET A 19 28.81 5.39 11.28
N LEU A 20 27.53 5.37 11.66
CA LEU A 20 27.00 4.36 12.56
C LEU A 20 27.11 2.97 11.95
N LEU A 21 26.62 2.79 10.72
CA LEU A 21 26.57 1.49 10.06
C LEU A 21 27.98 0.94 9.75
N ASP A 22 28.90 1.80 9.32
CA ASP A 22 30.29 1.43 9.06
C ASP A 22 31.07 1.05 10.34
N SER A 23 30.54 1.37 11.53
CA SER A 23 31.12 0.90 12.81
C SER A 23 30.85 -0.59 13.09
N TYR A 24 29.96 -1.22 12.32
CA TYR A 24 29.62 -2.64 12.44
C TYR A 24 30.30 -3.45 11.33
N PRO A 25 31.20 -4.37 11.64
CA PRO A 25 32.05 -5.06 10.66
C PRO A 25 31.26 -5.94 9.66
N GLU A 26 30.04 -6.31 10.00
CA GLU A 26 29.15 -7.09 9.12
C GLU A 26 28.36 -6.24 8.11
N ILE A 27 28.37 -4.91 8.21
CA ILE A 27 27.64 -3.97 7.36
C ILE A 27 28.63 -3.11 6.57
N SER A 28 28.31 -2.78 5.34
CA SER A 28 29.07 -1.85 4.50
C SER A 28 28.11 -0.88 3.80
N VAL A 29 28.31 0.42 3.95
CA VAL A 29 27.52 1.44 3.25
C VAL A 29 28.12 1.67 1.86
N GLU A 30 27.54 1.04 0.85
CA GLU A 30 27.99 1.10 -0.56
C GLU A 30 27.40 2.29 -1.33
N GLY A 31 26.36 2.94 -0.79
CA GLY A 31 25.72 4.08 -1.44
C GLY A 31 25.01 5.00 -0.48
N ASN A 32 25.14 6.32 -0.71
CA ASN A 32 24.62 7.38 0.14
C ASN A 32 24.08 8.52 -0.73
N PHE A 33 22.76 8.53 -0.98
CA PHE A 33 22.14 9.34 -2.04
C PHE A 33 21.07 10.28 -1.49
N PRO A 34 21.02 11.56 -1.98
CA PRO A 34 20.04 12.54 -1.51
C PRO A 34 18.65 12.40 -2.14
N ASN A 35 18.50 11.56 -3.15
CA ASN A 35 17.25 11.33 -3.89
C ASN A 35 17.32 10.04 -4.71
N CYS A 36 16.19 9.66 -5.32
CA CYS A 36 16.04 8.43 -6.10
C CYS A 36 16.15 8.61 -7.63
N LEU A 37 16.63 9.75 -8.13
CA LEU A 37 16.60 10.02 -9.58
C LEU A 37 17.42 9.03 -10.41
N HIS A 38 18.53 8.55 -9.88
CA HIS A 38 19.43 7.57 -10.53
C HIS A 38 19.43 6.20 -9.85
N MET A 39 18.42 5.90 -9.05
CA MET A 39 18.39 4.71 -8.21
C MET A 39 18.55 3.40 -9.00
N MET A 40 17.96 3.30 -10.19
CA MET A 40 18.01 2.07 -10.99
C MET A 40 19.42 1.77 -11.51
N GLU A 41 20.15 2.80 -11.92
CA GLU A 41 21.55 2.71 -12.37
C GLU A 41 22.45 2.34 -11.19
N GLN A 42 22.31 3.05 -10.06
CA GLN A 42 23.06 2.82 -8.83
C GLN A 42 22.87 1.40 -8.27
N ILE A 43 21.63 0.91 -8.25
CA ILE A 43 21.31 -0.45 -7.79
C ILE A 43 21.88 -1.50 -8.74
N THR A 44 21.81 -1.28 -10.05
CA THR A 44 22.34 -2.22 -11.04
C THR A 44 23.86 -2.36 -10.91
N GLU A 45 24.56 -1.26 -10.67
CA GLU A 45 26.02 -1.22 -10.59
C GLU A 45 26.53 -1.83 -9.27
N LEU A 46 25.96 -1.44 -8.12
CA LEU A 46 26.51 -1.75 -6.81
C LEU A 46 25.81 -2.90 -6.07
N GLN A 47 24.60 -3.26 -6.50
CA GLN A 47 23.81 -4.41 -6.02
C GLN A 47 23.72 -4.49 -4.48
N PRO A 48 22.98 -3.58 -3.82
CA PRO A 48 22.79 -3.61 -2.38
C PRO A 48 21.93 -4.79 -1.94
N ASP A 49 22.16 -5.29 -0.73
CA ASP A 49 21.29 -6.27 -0.08
C ASP A 49 20.09 -5.59 0.59
N VAL A 50 20.34 -4.41 1.20
CA VAL A 50 19.34 -3.64 1.94
C VAL A 50 19.37 -2.18 1.51
N ILE A 51 18.20 -1.58 1.39
CA ILE A 51 18.02 -0.15 1.15
C ILE A 51 17.28 0.47 2.32
N LEU A 52 17.89 1.49 2.93
CA LEU A 52 17.22 2.40 3.86
C LEU A 52 16.64 3.55 3.05
N MET A 53 15.32 3.72 3.05
CA MET A 53 14.60 4.60 2.16
C MET A 53 13.76 5.61 2.92
N ASP A 54 14.04 6.90 2.76
CA ASP A 54 13.11 7.93 3.21
C ASP A 54 11.89 8.04 2.29
N ILE A 55 10.75 8.43 2.85
CA ILE A 55 9.52 8.65 2.09
C ILE A 55 9.58 9.96 1.32
N GLN A 56 10.01 11.04 1.97
CA GLN A 56 9.99 12.36 1.37
C GLN A 56 11.37 12.75 0.85
N MET A 57 11.51 12.69 -0.45
CA MET A 57 12.70 13.15 -1.16
C MET A 57 12.31 13.95 -2.40
N PRO A 58 13.18 14.87 -2.87
CA PRO A 58 12.95 15.61 -4.10
C PRO A 58 12.86 14.69 -5.33
N GLY A 59 11.89 14.95 -6.20
CA GLY A 59 11.69 14.23 -7.46
C GLY A 59 10.82 12.98 -7.31
N ILE A 60 11.39 11.84 -6.96
CA ILE A 60 10.68 10.59 -6.80
C ILE A 60 10.47 10.32 -5.31
N SER A 61 9.23 10.10 -4.87
CA SER A 61 8.96 9.73 -3.48
C SER A 61 9.54 8.35 -3.15
N GLY A 62 9.91 8.12 -1.88
CA GLY A 62 10.41 6.80 -1.45
C GLY A 62 9.40 5.67 -1.70
N ILE A 63 8.10 5.94 -1.62
CA ILE A 63 7.05 4.95 -1.90
C ILE A 63 7.03 4.57 -3.38
N ASP A 64 7.13 5.56 -4.29
CA ASP A 64 7.21 5.29 -5.73
C ASP A 64 8.52 4.59 -6.09
N ALA A 65 9.61 4.92 -5.39
CA ALA A 65 10.89 4.23 -5.54
C ALA A 65 10.79 2.76 -5.15
N VAL A 66 10.19 2.43 -4.00
CA VAL A 66 9.94 1.04 -3.57
C VAL A 66 9.18 0.26 -4.64
N LYS A 67 8.10 0.84 -5.18
CA LYS A 67 7.30 0.20 -6.24
C LYS A 67 8.13 -0.12 -7.48
N GLN A 68 9.00 0.80 -7.90
CA GLN A 68 9.85 0.60 -9.07
C GLN A 68 10.96 -0.44 -8.79
N ILE A 69 11.64 -0.33 -7.65
CA ILE A 69 12.72 -1.23 -7.25
C ILE A 69 12.19 -2.66 -7.12
N ASN A 70 11.09 -2.86 -6.39
CA ASN A 70 10.55 -4.20 -6.16
C ASN A 70 10.11 -4.92 -7.45
N LYS A 71 9.68 -4.16 -8.46
CA LYS A 71 9.31 -4.72 -9.77
C LYS A 71 10.51 -5.32 -10.53
N VAL A 72 11.70 -4.75 -10.38
CA VAL A 72 12.91 -5.10 -11.12
C VAL A 72 13.87 -5.93 -10.27
N PHE A 73 13.96 -5.61 -8.99
CA PHE A 73 14.88 -6.20 -8.02
C PHE A 73 14.14 -6.74 -6.78
N PRO A 74 13.27 -7.77 -6.92
CA PRO A 74 12.39 -8.23 -5.83
C PRO A 74 13.14 -8.85 -4.63
N ASN A 75 14.41 -9.16 -4.79
CA ASN A 75 15.24 -9.75 -3.73
C ASN A 75 15.86 -8.70 -2.79
N ILE A 76 15.96 -7.44 -3.22
CA ILE A 76 16.51 -6.36 -2.41
C ILE A 76 15.54 -6.04 -1.27
N LYS A 77 16.06 -5.99 -0.05
CA LYS A 77 15.27 -5.68 1.14
C LYS A 77 15.17 -4.17 1.30
N ILE A 78 13.97 -3.64 1.51
CA ILE A 78 13.77 -2.20 1.67
C ILE A 78 13.16 -1.92 3.04
N ILE A 79 13.83 -1.09 3.83
CA ILE A 79 13.34 -0.58 5.12
C ILE A 79 13.03 0.90 4.95
N MET A 80 11.76 1.25 5.12
CA MET A 80 11.34 2.65 5.12
C MET A 80 11.80 3.35 6.39
N GLN A 81 12.32 4.58 6.24
CA GLN A 81 12.68 5.46 7.36
C GLN A 81 11.97 6.80 7.20
N THR A 82 11.14 7.18 8.16
CA THR A 82 10.31 8.38 8.02
C THR A 82 9.97 9.04 9.35
N VAL A 83 9.60 10.31 9.29
CA VAL A 83 8.97 11.02 10.41
C VAL A 83 7.45 10.81 10.48
N PHE A 84 6.85 10.22 9.43
CA PHE A 84 5.42 10.10 9.27
C PHE A 84 4.86 8.82 9.87
N GLU A 85 3.74 8.98 10.56
CA GLU A 85 2.90 7.91 11.09
C GLU A 85 1.56 7.82 10.32
N ASP A 86 1.50 8.37 9.12
CA ASP A 86 0.32 8.37 8.27
C ASP A 86 0.02 6.94 7.79
N GLU A 87 -1.19 6.47 8.06
CA GLU A 87 -1.59 5.09 7.79
C GLU A 87 -1.56 4.77 6.30
N GLU A 88 -2.05 5.66 5.45
CA GLU A 88 -2.08 5.47 4.00
C GLU A 88 -0.67 5.24 3.45
N LYS A 89 0.31 6.05 3.88
CA LYS A 89 1.71 5.91 3.45
C LYS A 89 2.37 4.63 3.95
N ILE A 90 2.03 4.21 5.19
CA ILE A 90 2.53 2.94 5.74
C ILE A 90 2.06 1.78 4.86
N PHE A 91 0.75 1.75 4.55
CA PHE A 91 0.17 0.65 3.77
C PHE A 91 0.66 0.64 2.34
N ASP A 92 0.74 1.79 1.69
CA ASP A 92 1.26 1.87 0.32
C ASP A 92 2.71 1.38 0.25
N ALA A 93 3.57 1.78 1.18
CA ALA A 93 4.95 1.32 1.22
C ALA A 93 5.04 -0.21 1.36
N LEU A 94 4.30 -0.79 2.31
CA LEU A 94 4.27 -2.24 2.55
C LEU A 94 3.65 -2.99 1.37
N ARG A 95 2.54 -2.50 0.80
CA ARG A 95 1.87 -3.07 -0.37
C ARG A 95 2.77 -3.09 -1.60
N PHE A 96 3.62 -2.07 -1.77
CA PHE A 96 4.56 -1.99 -2.88
C PHE A 96 5.86 -2.77 -2.64
N GLY A 97 6.04 -3.39 -1.46
CA GLY A 97 7.13 -4.32 -1.21
C GLY A 97 8.18 -3.86 -0.22
N ALA A 98 7.92 -2.80 0.57
CA ALA A 98 8.77 -2.52 1.71
C ALA A 98 8.69 -3.67 2.72
N GLY A 99 9.83 -4.21 3.12
CA GLY A 99 9.92 -5.30 4.08
C GLY A 99 10.04 -4.85 5.53
N GLY A 100 10.29 -3.55 5.77
CA GLY A 100 10.39 -2.98 7.11
C GLY A 100 9.98 -1.51 7.14
N TYR A 101 9.66 -1.00 8.35
CA TYR A 101 9.24 0.39 8.51
C TYR A 101 9.62 0.94 9.89
N LEU A 102 10.52 1.92 9.91
CA LEU A 102 11.06 2.54 11.12
C LEU A 102 10.78 4.03 11.16
N LEU A 103 10.59 4.57 12.35
CA LEU A 103 10.45 6.01 12.53
C LEU A 103 11.82 6.67 12.73
N LYS A 104 12.07 7.80 12.09
CA LYS A 104 13.34 8.56 12.19
C LYS A 104 13.61 9.07 13.61
N LYS A 105 12.60 9.14 14.48
CA LYS A 105 12.73 9.51 15.89
C LYS A 105 13.22 8.37 16.79
N ASP A 106 13.25 7.14 16.30
CA ASP A 106 13.71 5.99 17.07
C ASP A 106 15.25 6.00 17.20
N ASN A 107 15.74 5.26 18.22
CA ASN A 107 17.18 5.11 18.44
C ASN A 107 17.85 4.55 17.17
N PRO A 108 18.91 5.21 16.65
CA PRO A 108 19.64 4.74 15.46
C PRO A 108 20.16 3.30 15.56
N GLU A 109 20.49 2.82 16.75
CA GLU A 109 20.93 1.43 16.97
C GLU A 109 19.87 0.39 16.56
N LYS A 110 18.57 0.76 16.59
CA LYS A 110 17.50 -0.10 16.07
C LYS A 110 17.60 -0.36 14.57
N ILE A 111 18.27 0.52 13.84
CA ILE A 111 18.45 0.36 12.40
C ILE A 111 19.38 -0.82 12.11
N VAL A 112 20.43 -0.98 12.92
CA VAL A 112 21.37 -2.13 12.80
C VAL A 112 20.63 -3.44 13.05
N SER A 113 19.88 -3.52 14.15
CA SER A 113 19.05 -4.70 14.44
C SER A 113 18.03 -4.97 13.33
N ALA A 114 17.41 -3.92 12.79
CA ALA A 114 16.44 -4.05 11.70
C ALA A 114 17.06 -4.57 10.38
N ILE A 115 18.29 -4.14 10.07
CA ILE A 115 19.04 -4.68 8.92
C ILE A 115 19.31 -6.17 9.10
N GLN A 116 19.73 -6.59 10.29
CA GLN A 116 19.98 -7.99 10.61
C GLN A 116 18.67 -8.80 10.56
N ASP A 117 17.60 -8.28 11.16
CA ASP A 117 16.27 -8.93 11.19
C ASP A 117 15.71 -9.16 9.78
N ILE A 118 15.78 -8.15 8.92
CA ILE A 118 15.22 -8.27 7.56
C ILE A 118 16.03 -9.24 6.69
N MET A 119 17.33 -9.31 6.89
CA MET A 119 18.19 -10.29 6.20
C MET A 119 17.91 -11.72 6.65
N ASN A 120 17.44 -11.90 7.88
CA ASN A 120 16.99 -13.19 8.42
C ASN A 120 15.52 -13.52 8.09
N GLY A 121 14.86 -12.73 7.23
CA GLY A 121 13.48 -12.95 6.82
C GLY A 121 12.42 -12.35 7.75
N GLY A 122 12.84 -11.52 8.72
CA GLY A 122 11.93 -10.74 9.57
C GLY A 122 11.31 -9.54 8.86
N ALA A 123 10.38 -8.88 9.54
CA ALA A 123 9.74 -7.64 9.10
C ALA A 123 9.90 -6.56 10.20
N PRO A 124 11.05 -5.89 10.27
CA PRO A 124 11.32 -4.93 11.34
C PRO A 124 10.37 -3.74 11.27
N MET A 125 9.66 -3.51 12.37
CA MET A 125 8.73 -2.40 12.51
C MET A 125 8.81 -1.83 13.93
N THR A 126 8.65 -0.52 14.07
CA THR A 126 8.44 0.04 15.40
C THR A 126 7.08 -0.41 15.97
N PRO A 127 6.92 -0.53 17.30
CA PRO A 127 5.66 -0.99 17.90
C PRO A 127 4.44 -0.18 17.44
N VAL A 128 4.60 1.13 17.24
CA VAL A 128 3.53 2.02 16.76
C VAL A 128 3.10 1.61 15.34
N ILE A 129 4.05 1.39 14.44
CA ILE A 129 3.80 0.96 13.06
C ILE A 129 3.17 -0.43 13.03
N ALA A 130 3.70 -1.38 13.78
CA ALA A 130 3.15 -2.74 13.87
C ALA A 130 1.69 -2.73 14.34
N ASN A 131 1.35 -1.91 15.34
CA ASN A 131 -0.03 -1.75 15.81
C ASN A 131 -0.95 -1.20 14.72
N LYS A 132 -0.50 -0.18 13.94
CA LYS A 132 -1.29 0.36 12.83
C LYS A 132 -1.54 -0.69 11.75
N VAL A 133 -0.53 -1.46 11.40
CA VAL A 133 -0.66 -2.57 10.43
C VAL A 133 -1.68 -3.60 10.92
N LEU A 134 -1.61 -4.00 12.20
CA LEU A 134 -2.59 -4.94 12.78
C LEU A 134 -4.01 -4.37 12.84
N GLN A 135 -4.16 -3.09 13.14
CA GLN A 135 -5.47 -2.41 13.14
C GLN A 135 -6.09 -2.39 11.74
N PHE A 136 -5.30 -2.10 10.72
CA PHE A 136 -5.77 -2.12 9.34
C PHE A 136 -6.34 -3.48 8.95
N PHE A 137 -5.61 -4.57 9.19
CA PHE A 137 -6.12 -5.91 8.90
C PHE A 137 -7.39 -6.27 9.71
N ARG A 138 -7.52 -5.76 10.93
CA ARG A 138 -8.77 -5.94 11.70
C ARG A 138 -9.93 -5.17 11.08
N ILE A 139 -9.69 -3.96 10.59
CA ILE A 139 -10.70 -3.13 9.93
C ILE A 139 -11.09 -3.74 8.58
N GLU A 140 -10.14 -4.23 7.79
CA GLU A 140 -10.45 -4.95 6.53
C GLU A 140 -11.24 -6.24 6.79
N GLN A 141 -10.93 -6.98 7.85
CA GLN A 141 -11.72 -8.18 8.21
C GLN A 141 -13.14 -7.84 8.70
N THR A 142 -13.32 -6.70 9.37
CA THR A 142 -14.65 -6.22 9.74
C THR A 142 -15.39 -5.63 8.54
N HIS A 143 -14.71 -5.06 7.56
CA HIS A 143 -15.31 -4.59 6.31
C HIS A 143 -15.48 -5.69 5.27
N GLY A 144 -14.69 -6.75 5.31
CA GLY A 144 -14.88 -7.96 4.48
C GLY A 144 -16.09 -8.81 4.92
N ASN A 145 -16.58 -8.64 6.16
CA ASN A 145 -17.80 -9.29 6.67
C ASN A 145 -19.00 -8.36 6.88
N GLN A 146 -18.79 -7.05 6.82
CA GLN A 146 -19.83 -6.09 6.57
C GLN A 146 -19.69 -5.68 5.10
N ALA A 147 -20.33 -6.39 4.18
CA ALA A 147 -20.76 -5.80 2.93
C ALA A 147 -21.28 -4.41 3.33
N ASN A 148 -20.68 -3.32 2.80
CA ASN A 148 -21.15 -1.96 3.07
C ASN A 148 -22.67 -2.01 2.96
N ASP A 149 -23.35 -2.05 4.09
CA ASP A 149 -24.82 -2.15 4.09
C ASP A 149 -25.37 -0.78 3.74
N TYR A 150 -25.36 -0.51 2.43
CA TYR A 150 -26.02 0.67 1.88
C TYR A 150 -27.55 0.64 2.08
N GLY A 151 -28.03 -0.28 2.94
CA GLY A 151 -29.46 -0.51 3.15
C GLY A 151 -30.16 -1.03 1.88
N LEU A 152 -29.40 -1.71 1.00
CA LEU A 152 -29.97 -2.35 -0.17
C LEU A 152 -30.79 -3.56 0.23
N SER A 153 -32.06 -3.61 -0.19
CA SER A 153 -32.88 -4.82 -0.05
C SER A 153 -32.34 -5.95 -0.91
N ASP A 154 -32.72 -7.20 -0.63
CA ASP A 154 -32.32 -8.37 -1.44
C ASP A 154 -32.69 -8.23 -2.91
N ARG A 155 -33.83 -7.58 -3.20
CA ARG A 155 -34.25 -7.27 -4.56
C ARG A 155 -33.36 -6.25 -5.23
N GLU A 156 -32.93 -5.22 -4.52
CA GLU A 156 -32.01 -4.20 -5.06
C GLU A 156 -30.61 -4.79 -5.26
N LYS A 157 -30.13 -5.66 -4.35
CA LYS A 157 -28.88 -6.41 -4.52
C LYS A 157 -28.93 -7.30 -5.77
N ALA A 158 -30.02 -8.03 -6.00
CA ALA A 158 -30.20 -8.87 -7.18
C ALA A 158 -30.22 -8.05 -8.50
N VAL A 159 -30.87 -6.88 -8.50
CA VAL A 159 -30.85 -5.95 -9.64
C VAL A 159 -29.44 -5.41 -9.87
N LEU A 160 -28.75 -4.97 -8.82
CA LEU A 160 -27.37 -4.45 -8.90
C LEU A 160 -26.40 -5.50 -9.44
N LYS A 161 -26.50 -6.75 -8.96
CA LYS A 161 -25.73 -7.89 -9.47
C LYS A 161 -25.94 -8.10 -10.97
N SER A 162 -27.19 -8.07 -11.41
CA SER A 162 -27.51 -8.21 -12.83
C SER A 162 -26.96 -7.06 -13.69
N LEU A 163 -26.87 -5.82 -13.14
CA LEU A 163 -26.20 -4.70 -13.80
C LEU A 163 -24.68 -4.92 -13.89
N VAL A 164 -24.05 -5.45 -12.85
CA VAL A 164 -22.63 -5.82 -12.87
C VAL A 164 -22.34 -6.90 -13.92
N GLU A 165 -23.27 -7.87 -14.09
CA GLU A 165 -23.22 -8.88 -15.16
C GLU A 165 -23.45 -8.32 -16.56
N GLY A 166 -23.71 -7.01 -16.72
CA GLY A 166 -23.92 -6.34 -18.01
C GLY A 166 -25.31 -6.53 -18.61
N LYS A 167 -26.30 -6.99 -17.85
CA LYS A 167 -27.67 -7.18 -18.36
C LYS A 167 -28.38 -5.84 -18.55
N SER A 168 -29.13 -5.70 -19.64
CA SER A 168 -30.02 -4.56 -19.84
C SER A 168 -31.25 -4.63 -18.93
N TYR A 169 -31.90 -3.50 -18.68
CA TYR A 169 -33.11 -3.43 -17.84
C TYR A 169 -34.23 -4.35 -18.33
N LYS A 170 -34.36 -4.59 -19.68
CA LYS A 170 -35.30 -5.56 -20.24
C LYS A 170 -34.94 -6.99 -19.85
N MET A 171 -33.67 -7.36 -19.97
CA MET A 171 -33.18 -8.68 -19.58
C MET A 171 -33.35 -8.93 -18.07
N ILE A 172 -33.13 -7.89 -17.24
CA ILE A 172 -33.35 -7.95 -15.79
C ILE A 172 -34.84 -8.18 -15.50
N ALA A 173 -35.73 -7.41 -16.17
CA ALA A 173 -37.18 -7.55 -16.02
C ALA A 173 -37.65 -8.98 -16.36
N GLU A 174 -37.20 -9.54 -17.45
CA GLU A 174 -37.48 -10.92 -17.88
C GLU A 174 -36.92 -11.94 -16.87
N SER A 175 -35.66 -11.82 -16.50
CA SER A 175 -35.00 -12.80 -15.60
C SER A 175 -35.60 -12.81 -14.19
N MET A 176 -36.12 -11.68 -13.72
CA MET A 176 -36.72 -11.53 -12.40
C MET A 176 -38.25 -11.62 -12.39
N ASN A 177 -38.86 -11.81 -13.55
CA ASN A 177 -40.32 -11.86 -13.79
C ASN A 177 -41.03 -10.61 -13.19
N ILE A 178 -40.51 -9.41 -13.47
CA ILE A 178 -41.07 -8.12 -13.07
C ILE A 178 -41.16 -7.17 -14.28
N SER A 179 -41.90 -6.08 -14.11
CA SER A 179 -42.02 -5.10 -15.21
C SER A 179 -40.72 -4.29 -15.37
N TYR A 180 -40.45 -3.79 -16.58
CA TYR A 180 -39.38 -2.83 -16.86
C TYR A 180 -39.48 -1.60 -15.93
N HIS A 181 -40.70 -1.12 -15.66
CA HIS A 181 -40.92 0.01 -14.78
C HIS A 181 -40.49 -0.30 -13.34
N THR A 182 -40.71 -1.54 -12.86
CA THR A 182 -40.28 -2.01 -11.56
C THR A 182 -38.73 -2.05 -11.44
N VAL A 183 -38.06 -2.54 -12.50
CA VAL A 183 -36.59 -2.51 -12.56
C VAL A 183 -36.06 -1.08 -12.45
N ASN A 184 -36.64 -0.14 -13.21
CA ASN A 184 -36.24 1.27 -13.19
C ASN A 184 -36.46 1.91 -11.81
N SER A 185 -37.54 1.53 -11.11
CA SER A 185 -37.78 1.96 -9.73
C SER A 185 -36.72 1.44 -8.74
N HIS A 186 -36.29 0.18 -8.87
CA HIS A 186 -35.21 -0.38 -8.07
C HIS A 186 -33.87 0.32 -8.37
N VAL A 187 -33.57 0.57 -9.65
CA VAL A 187 -32.34 1.24 -10.06
C VAL A 187 -32.25 2.66 -9.47
N ARG A 188 -33.34 3.42 -9.48
CA ARG A 188 -33.35 4.76 -8.82
C ARG A 188 -33.03 4.66 -7.33
N LYS A 189 -33.67 3.74 -6.61
CA LYS A 189 -33.40 3.51 -5.19
C LYS A 189 -31.95 3.06 -4.93
N ILE A 190 -31.38 2.25 -5.83
CA ILE A 190 -29.98 1.85 -5.78
C ILE A 190 -29.08 3.08 -5.93
N TYR A 191 -29.36 3.97 -6.91
CA TYR A 191 -28.58 5.19 -7.11
C TYR A 191 -28.63 6.10 -5.88
N ASP A 192 -29.82 6.31 -5.32
CA ASP A 192 -29.98 7.12 -4.10
C ASP A 192 -29.20 6.54 -2.93
N LYS A 193 -29.29 5.23 -2.70
CA LYS A 193 -28.63 4.53 -1.61
C LYS A 193 -27.11 4.46 -1.79
N LEU A 194 -26.65 4.28 -3.01
CA LEU A 194 -25.21 4.27 -3.35
C LEU A 194 -24.65 5.69 -3.55
N GLN A 195 -25.46 6.75 -3.54
CA GLN A 195 -25.07 8.12 -3.86
C GLN A 195 -24.32 8.23 -5.19
N VAL A 196 -24.92 7.68 -6.25
CA VAL A 196 -24.40 7.70 -7.62
C VAL A 196 -25.46 8.21 -8.60
N HIS A 197 -25.04 8.63 -9.79
CA HIS A 197 -25.94 9.28 -10.77
C HIS A 197 -26.09 8.49 -12.07
N SER A 198 -25.36 7.38 -12.22
CA SER A 198 -25.40 6.57 -13.45
C SER A 198 -25.21 5.08 -13.19
N ALA A 199 -25.63 4.25 -14.16
CA ALA A 199 -25.43 2.80 -14.11
C ALA A 199 -23.93 2.44 -14.07
N GLY A 200 -23.09 3.17 -14.84
CA GLY A 200 -21.65 2.97 -14.85
C GLY A 200 -21.01 3.26 -13.48
N GLU A 201 -21.44 4.32 -12.80
CA GLU A 201 -20.97 4.63 -11.45
C GLU A 201 -21.44 3.58 -10.43
N ALA A 202 -22.70 3.12 -10.53
CA ALA A 202 -23.24 2.09 -9.66
C ALA A 202 -22.46 0.77 -9.80
N VAL A 203 -22.20 0.34 -11.04
CA VAL A 203 -21.43 -0.86 -11.35
C VAL A 203 -19.99 -0.73 -10.85
N ASN A 204 -19.33 0.40 -11.13
CA ASN A 204 -17.95 0.65 -10.66
C ASN A 204 -17.87 0.59 -9.14
N LYS A 205 -18.81 1.24 -8.43
CA LYS A 205 -18.85 1.25 -6.98
C LYS A 205 -19.13 -0.15 -6.41
N ALA A 206 -20.07 -0.89 -7.02
CA ALA A 206 -20.41 -2.25 -6.63
C ALA A 206 -19.22 -3.21 -6.73
N VAL A 207 -18.45 -3.13 -7.82
CA VAL A 207 -17.25 -3.95 -8.04
C VAL A 207 -16.10 -3.53 -7.11
N LYS A 208 -15.79 -2.23 -7.02
CA LYS A 208 -14.69 -1.74 -6.18
C LYS A 208 -14.88 -2.02 -4.70
N GLN A 209 -16.12 -2.00 -4.23
CA GLN A 209 -16.45 -2.16 -2.82
C GLN A 209 -17.07 -3.53 -2.49
N ASN A 210 -17.06 -4.46 -3.45
CA ASN A 210 -17.53 -5.85 -3.31
C ASN A 210 -18.95 -5.94 -2.70
N ILE A 211 -19.88 -5.09 -3.20
CA ILE A 211 -21.26 -4.99 -2.68
C ILE A 211 -22.12 -6.19 -3.12
N VAL A 212 -21.84 -6.74 -4.31
CA VAL A 212 -22.54 -7.87 -4.93
C VAL A 212 -21.60 -8.71 -5.79
#